data_7adb7823625d2db3fe6cb4605f623fd2
#
_entry.id   7adb7823625d2db3fe6cb4605f623fd2
#
_cell.length_a   1.000
_cell.length_b   1.000
_cell.length_c   1.000
_cell.angle_alpha   90.00
_cell.angle_beta   90.00
_cell.angle_gamma   90.00
#
_symmetry.space_group_name_H-M   'P 1'
#
loop_
_entity.id
_entity.type
_entity.pdbx_description
1 polymer ?
#
loop_
_entity_poly.entity_id
_entity_poly.type
_entity_poly.pdbx_seq_one_letter_code
_entity_poly.pdbx_strand_id
1 'polypeptide(L)'
;MDIGQIFVKQKLVTQVQLNLAQEKGLGPLEWLWQNSEVDRPAALRALADEMGMSFVDLRETQVDLSLLGTFPQKIIYREILFPVSRENGSITIATCDPYNFYPLDEISAATGLSVIPALADRNEIARLIKTHLGVGGETIEGLIEQKAEEGIELLGEIESDGSELSEMAQEASVVRLVNEILLEAIETRASDVHVESQASGLVVRYRIDGILHSQPVPPEINHFQAAIISRLKIMARLNIAEKRLPQDGRIKLLVKGREVDVRLSVIPMIHGEGLVMRILDKGAMVFDLRNLGMAEETYKSFRELIRLPHGIVLVTGPTGSGKTTTLYSALLEINSPEVKIITTEDPVEYQLEGINQIQVHPKIGLTFGHSLRSILRHDPDVVLVGEIRDLETAENAIQASLTGHMVFSTLHTNDSASAFSRMMDMGVEPFLVSSTVEAVMAQRLVRRLCGDCREAYQPQPGELPADFPLALLAGKPLYRSKGCRKCRSFGYRGRVGIYELLIATENIRELAHNRVSSWEIKKAAIAEGMATLRDDGWLKVVSGMTTVDEIMRITKSDRGFAKK
;
A
#
# COMPACT_ATOMS: atom_id res chain seq x y z
N MET A 1 -44.72 7.28 -15.07
CA MET A 1 -43.80 7.42 -16.23
C MET A 1 -42.96 6.16 -16.28
N ASP A 2 -42.80 5.52 -17.43
CA ASP A 2 -41.99 4.29 -17.50
C ASP A 2 -40.53 4.67 -17.84
N ILE A 3 -39.63 4.55 -16.85
CA ILE A 3 -38.23 4.85 -16.98
C ILE A 3 -37.56 4.05 -18.11
N GLY A 4 -37.95 2.78 -18.27
CA GLY A 4 -37.42 1.92 -19.31
C GLY A 4 -37.72 2.44 -20.71
N GLN A 5 -38.91 2.99 -20.93
CA GLN A 5 -39.27 3.60 -22.21
C GLN A 5 -38.49 4.88 -22.50
N ILE A 6 -38.07 5.65 -21.48
CA ILE A 6 -37.23 6.83 -21.65
C ILE A 6 -35.86 6.39 -22.20
N PHE A 7 -35.28 5.36 -21.62
CA PHE A 7 -33.97 4.85 -22.05
C PHE A 7 -33.97 4.27 -23.46
N VAL A 8 -35.07 3.60 -23.85
CA VAL A 8 -35.26 3.09 -25.21
C VAL A 8 -35.45 4.22 -26.22
N LYS A 9 -36.28 5.22 -25.90
CA LYS A 9 -36.55 6.39 -26.74
C LYS A 9 -35.27 7.18 -27.05
N GLN A 10 -34.37 7.27 -26.07
CA GLN A 10 -33.06 7.92 -26.20
C GLN A 10 -31.98 7.01 -26.79
N LYS A 11 -32.30 5.78 -27.21
CA LYS A 11 -31.36 4.78 -27.77
C LYS A 11 -30.19 4.40 -26.84
N LEU A 12 -30.37 4.55 -25.54
CA LEU A 12 -29.39 4.20 -24.53
C LEU A 12 -29.46 2.73 -24.13
N VAL A 13 -30.64 2.12 -24.30
CA VAL A 13 -30.91 0.72 -24.01
C VAL A 13 -31.81 0.18 -25.12
N THR A 14 -31.66 -1.09 -25.46
CA THR A 14 -32.55 -1.78 -26.41
C THR A 14 -33.77 -2.38 -25.70
N GLN A 15 -34.88 -2.54 -26.42
CA GLN A 15 -36.07 -3.19 -25.87
C GLN A 15 -35.79 -4.63 -25.39
N VAL A 16 -34.83 -5.33 -26.04
CA VAL A 16 -34.42 -6.69 -25.65
C VAL A 16 -33.74 -6.68 -24.27
N GLN A 17 -32.88 -5.70 -24.02
CA GLN A 17 -32.21 -5.54 -22.72
C GLN A 17 -33.21 -5.22 -21.60
N LEU A 18 -34.20 -4.42 -21.89
CA LEU A 18 -35.27 -4.10 -20.92
C LEU A 18 -36.13 -5.34 -20.59
N ASN A 19 -36.47 -6.13 -21.59
CA ASN A 19 -37.25 -7.37 -21.39
C ASN A 19 -36.43 -8.37 -20.53
N LEU A 20 -35.12 -8.50 -20.79
CA LEU A 20 -34.23 -9.32 -19.98
C LEU A 20 -34.11 -8.85 -18.52
N ALA A 21 -34.18 -7.54 -18.29
CA ALA A 21 -34.20 -6.98 -16.93
C ALA A 21 -35.52 -7.38 -16.21
N GLN A 22 -36.66 -7.27 -16.90
CA GLN A 22 -37.95 -7.65 -16.36
C GLN A 22 -38.05 -9.15 -16.06
N GLU A 23 -37.51 -10.01 -16.94
CA GLU A 23 -37.42 -11.46 -16.70
C GLU A 23 -36.61 -11.82 -15.45
N LYS A 24 -35.61 -11.00 -15.12
CA LYS A 24 -34.82 -11.13 -13.89
C LYS A 24 -35.44 -10.47 -12.66
N GLY A 25 -36.62 -9.88 -12.79
CA GLY A 25 -37.32 -9.17 -11.71
C GLY A 25 -36.69 -7.85 -11.30
N LEU A 26 -35.80 -7.27 -12.13
CA LEU A 26 -35.10 -6.02 -11.86
C LEU A 26 -35.91 -4.83 -12.41
N GLY A 27 -35.99 -3.77 -11.60
CA GLY A 27 -36.47 -2.48 -12.07
C GLY A 27 -35.47 -1.82 -13.06
N PRO A 28 -35.96 -0.88 -13.92
CA PRO A 28 -35.09 -0.24 -14.92
C PRO A 28 -33.87 0.48 -14.31
N LEU A 29 -34.00 1.11 -13.14
CA LEU A 29 -32.91 1.75 -12.42
C LEU A 29 -31.97 0.70 -11.80
N GLU A 30 -32.50 -0.34 -11.16
CA GLU A 30 -31.66 -1.41 -10.58
C GLU A 30 -30.86 -2.11 -11.67
N TRP A 31 -31.47 -2.37 -12.81
CA TRP A 31 -30.78 -2.93 -13.97
C TRP A 31 -29.67 -1.99 -14.47
N LEU A 32 -29.92 -0.67 -14.53
CA LEU A 32 -28.92 0.33 -14.91
C LEU A 32 -27.69 0.30 -13.97
N TRP A 33 -27.92 0.10 -12.67
CA TRP A 33 -26.84 0.04 -11.68
C TRP A 33 -25.98 -1.24 -11.80
N GLN A 34 -26.57 -2.34 -12.26
CA GLN A 34 -25.86 -3.62 -12.41
C GLN A 34 -25.15 -3.77 -13.76
N ASN A 35 -25.55 -2.98 -14.78
CA ASN A 35 -25.00 -3.11 -16.13
C ASN A 35 -23.89 -2.07 -16.41
N SER A 36 -22.67 -2.57 -16.62
CA SER A 36 -21.50 -1.73 -16.88
C SER A 36 -21.36 -1.27 -18.34
N GLU A 37 -22.10 -1.85 -19.27
CA GLU A 37 -22.04 -1.53 -20.71
C GLU A 37 -22.86 -0.29 -21.11
N VAL A 38 -23.72 0.18 -20.21
CA VAL A 38 -24.56 1.35 -20.47
C VAL A 38 -23.85 2.63 -20.02
N ASP A 39 -23.93 3.67 -20.84
CA ASP A 39 -23.49 5.02 -20.45
C ASP A 39 -24.45 5.59 -19.39
N ARG A 40 -24.14 5.30 -18.11
CA ARG A 40 -24.96 5.72 -16.98
C ARG A 40 -25.15 7.22 -16.87
N PRO A 41 -24.11 8.07 -17.03
CA PRO A 41 -24.29 9.51 -17.04
C PRO A 41 -25.27 9.99 -18.10
N ALA A 42 -25.20 9.45 -19.32
CA ALA A 42 -26.14 9.81 -20.38
C ALA A 42 -27.57 9.36 -20.05
N ALA A 43 -27.74 8.16 -19.48
CA ALA A 43 -29.04 7.65 -19.07
C ALA A 43 -29.68 8.48 -17.95
N LEU A 44 -28.89 8.85 -16.93
CA LEU A 44 -29.36 9.68 -15.82
C LEU A 44 -29.67 11.11 -16.25
N ARG A 45 -28.89 11.68 -17.19
CA ARG A 45 -29.16 13.01 -17.75
C ARG A 45 -30.47 13.00 -18.53
N ALA A 46 -30.71 11.99 -19.37
CA ALA A 46 -31.97 11.84 -20.10
C ALA A 46 -33.18 11.68 -19.17
N LEU A 47 -33.02 10.95 -18.07
CA LEU A 47 -34.04 10.79 -17.06
C LEU A 47 -34.32 12.12 -16.31
N ALA A 48 -33.26 12.84 -15.93
CA ALA A 48 -33.36 14.14 -15.27
C ALA A 48 -34.12 15.15 -16.13
N ASP A 49 -33.75 15.25 -17.41
CA ASP A 49 -34.41 16.15 -18.38
C ASP A 49 -35.91 15.86 -18.52
N GLU A 50 -36.31 14.57 -18.62
CA GLU A 50 -37.69 14.19 -18.75
C GLU A 50 -38.51 14.41 -17.45
N MET A 51 -37.84 14.38 -16.29
CA MET A 51 -38.44 14.61 -14.98
C MET A 51 -38.38 16.08 -14.53
N GLY A 52 -37.75 16.95 -15.28
CA GLY A 52 -37.55 18.34 -14.89
C GLY A 52 -36.63 18.52 -13.68
N MET A 53 -35.72 17.55 -13.44
CA MET A 53 -34.71 17.58 -12.39
C MET A 53 -33.36 17.99 -12.96
N SER A 54 -32.44 18.48 -12.10
CA SER A 54 -31.06 18.68 -12.50
C SER A 54 -30.28 17.35 -12.45
N PHE A 55 -29.31 17.18 -13.36
CA PHE A 55 -28.33 16.11 -13.29
C PHE A 55 -26.99 16.68 -12.82
N VAL A 56 -26.35 15.99 -11.87
CA VAL A 56 -25.03 16.37 -11.35
C VAL A 56 -24.04 15.24 -11.59
N ASP A 57 -22.99 15.52 -12.38
CA ASP A 57 -21.87 14.60 -12.51
C ASP A 57 -20.89 14.83 -11.34
N LEU A 58 -20.98 13.98 -10.33
CA LEU A 58 -20.15 14.06 -9.11
C LEU A 58 -18.67 13.76 -9.36
N ARG A 59 -18.31 13.37 -10.59
CA ARG A 59 -16.89 13.17 -10.98
C ARG A 59 -16.23 14.51 -11.31
N GLU A 60 -17.00 15.47 -11.78
CA GLU A 60 -16.52 16.77 -12.23
C GLU A 60 -16.95 17.91 -11.30
N THR A 61 -17.99 17.69 -10.51
CA THR A 61 -18.55 18.70 -9.60
C THR A 61 -17.77 18.74 -8.29
N GLN A 62 -17.36 19.94 -7.89
CA GLN A 62 -16.79 20.17 -6.57
C GLN A 62 -17.91 20.24 -5.54
N VAL A 63 -17.89 19.36 -4.55
CA VAL A 63 -18.87 19.28 -3.47
C VAL A 63 -18.43 20.12 -2.27
N ASP A 64 -19.37 20.77 -1.60
CA ASP A 64 -19.10 21.53 -0.37
C ASP A 64 -19.15 20.60 0.84
N LEU A 65 -17.98 20.14 1.27
CA LEU A 65 -17.85 19.23 2.42
C LEU A 65 -18.22 19.87 3.77
N SER A 66 -18.29 21.19 3.87
CA SER A 66 -18.70 21.85 5.12
C SER A 66 -20.16 21.55 5.48
N LEU A 67 -20.97 21.17 4.49
CA LEU A 67 -22.36 20.77 4.66
C LEU A 67 -22.53 19.47 5.44
N LEU A 68 -21.57 18.57 5.41
CA LEU A 68 -21.65 17.27 6.11
C LEU A 68 -21.81 17.42 7.63
N GLY A 69 -21.27 18.50 8.23
CA GLY A 69 -21.43 18.77 9.66
C GLY A 69 -22.81 19.23 10.08
N THR A 70 -23.66 19.66 9.15
CA THR A 70 -25.02 20.16 9.42
C THR A 70 -26.10 19.16 9.05
N PHE A 71 -25.72 18.04 8.44
CA PHE A 71 -26.61 17.01 7.95
C PHE A 71 -26.77 15.85 8.93
N PRO A 72 -27.99 15.27 9.03
CA PRO A 72 -28.20 13.99 9.70
C PRO A 72 -27.48 12.87 8.92
N GLN A 73 -26.31 12.47 9.38
CA GLN A 73 -25.49 11.47 8.69
C GLN A 73 -26.22 10.15 8.42
N LYS A 74 -27.14 9.78 9.34
CA LYS A 74 -28.00 8.60 9.19
C LYS A 74 -28.79 8.56 7.89
N ILE A 75 -29.36 9.68 7.47
CA ILE A 75 -30.16 9.77 6.25
C ILE A 75 -29.25 9.59 5.01
N ILE A 76 -28.03 10.15 5.08
CA ILE A 76 -27.04 10.04 4.00
C ILE A 76 -26.72 8.57 3.71
N TYR A 77 -26.50 7.78 4.75
CA TYR A 77 -26.17 6.35 4.58
C TYR A 77 -27.37 5.52 4.14
N ARG A 78 -28.51 5.67 4.85
CA ARG A 78 -29.71 4.88 4.60
C ARG A 78 -30.25 5.05 3.18
N GLU A 79 -30.25 6.27 2.68
CA GLU A 79 -30.93 6.61 1.43
C GLU A 79 -29.97 6.87 0.27
N ILE A 80 -28.67 6.73 0.48
CA ILE A 80 -27.62 6.98 -0.52
C ILE A 80 -27.78 8.38 -1.14
N LEU A 81 -27.79 9.39 -0.29
CA LEU A 81 -27.88 10.81 -0.63
C LEU A 81 -26.55 11.52 -0.32
N PHE A 82 -26.27 12.63 -1.03
CA PHE A 82 -25.09 13.42 -0.69
C PHE A 82 -25.32 14.92 -0.92
N PRO A 83 -25.02 15.79 0.05
CA PRO A 83 -25.12 17.22 -0.12
C PRO A 83 -24.05 17.73 -1.10
N VAL A 84 -24.46 18.54 -2.08
CA VAL A 84 -23.58 19.02 -3.16
C VAL A 84 -23.19 20.47 -2.94
N SER A 85 -24.17 21.37 -2.80
CA SER A 85 -23.96 22.81 -2.65
C SER A 85 -25.08 23.46 -1.86
N ARG A 86 -24.80 24.65 -1.31
CA ARG A 86 -25.80 25.47 -0.64
C ARG A 86 -25.83 26.87 -1.28
N GLU A 87 -26.99 27.30 -1.73
CA GLU A 87 -27.20 28.60 -2.32
C GLU A 87 -28.54 29.19 -1.88
N ASN A 88 -28.55 30.49 -1.52
CA ASN A 88 -29.78 31.26 -1.25
C ASN A 88 -30.82 30.58 -0.32
N GLY A 89 -30.35 29.88 0.75
CA GLY A 89 -31.27 29.19 1.67
C GLY A 89 -31.78 27.86 1.17
N SER A 90 -31.33 27.40 0.01
CA SER A 90 -31.60 26.08 -0.57
C SER A 90 -30.36 25.22 -0.55
N ILE A 91 -30.53 23.91 -0.49
CA ILE A 91 -29.46 22.94 -0.56
C ILE A 91 -29.71 21.94 -1.69
N THR A 92 -28.72 21.75 -2.53
CA THR A 92 -28.78 20.75 -3.60
C THR A 92 -28.28 19.42 -3.06
N ILE A 93 -29.09 18.37 -3.23
CA ILE A 93 -28.79 17.02 -2.76
C ILE A 93 -28.75 16.06 -3.95
N ALA A 94 -27.64 15.35 -4.10
CA ALA A 94 -27.52 14.28 -5.05
C ALA A 94 -28.31 13.06 -4.58
N THR A 95 -29.18 12.53 -5.43
CA THR A 95 -29.96 11.30 -5.22
C THR A 95 -29.84 10.38 -6.43
N CYS A 96 -29.93 9.07 -6.19
CA CYS A 96 -29.97 8.07 -7.25
C CYS A 96 -31.40 7.58 -7.55
N ASP A 97 -32.37 7.95 -6.72
CA ASP A 97 -33.78 7.61 -6.89
C ASP A 97 -34.66 8.87 -7.02
N PRO A 98 -35.21 9.15 -8.21
CA PRO A 98 -35.96 10.36 -8.44
C PRO A 98 -37.39 10.32 -7.84
N TYR A 99 -37.82 9.19 -7.29
CA TYR A 99 -39.16 9.02 -6.72
C TYR A 99 -39.20 9.00 -5.19
N ASN A 100 -38.05 8.89 -4.54
CA ASN A 100 -37.94 8.85 -3.09
C ASN A 100 -37.80 10.27 -2.50
N PHE A 101 -38.95 10.93 -2.26
CA PHE A 101 -38.99 12.29 -1.69
C PHE A 101 -39.00 12.31 -0.16
N TYR A 102 -39.34 11.21 0.50
CA TYR A 102 -39.46 11.16 1.96
C TYR A 102 -38.17 11.58 2.70
N PRO A 103 -36.97 11.10 2.31
CA PRO A 103 -35.74 11.53 2.95
C PRO A 103 -35.42 13.02 2.73
N LEU A 104 -35.87 13.57 1.60
CA LEU A 104 -35.62 14.98 1.28
C LEU A 104 -36.46 15.90 2.18
N ASP A 105 -37.72 15.49 2.49
CA ASP A 105 -38.56 16.18 3.45
C ASP A 105 -37.98 16.08 4.88
N GLU A 106 -37.46 14.92 5.28
CA GLU A 106 -36.81 14.70 6.56
C GLU A 106 -35.57 15.60 6.72
N ILE A 107 -34.76 15.73 5.66
CA ILE A 107 -33.61 16.65 5.62
C ILE A 107 -34.06 18.11 5.71
N SER A 108 -35.09 18.49 4.97
CA SER A 108 -35.65 19.85 5.02
C SER A 108 -36.12 20.21 6.43
N ALA A 109 -36.80 19.29 7.10
CA ALA A 109 -37.27 19.47 8.48
C ALA A 109 -36.10 19.57 9.47
N ALA A 110 -35.05 18.77 9.29
CA ALA A 110 -33.90 18.75 10.19
C ALA A 110 -32.97 19.95 10.02
N THR A 111 -32.82 20.48 8.79
CA THR A 111 -31.89 21.58 8.48
C THR A 111 -32.54 22.94 8.39
N GLY A 112 -33.85 23.01 8.23
CA GLY A 112 -34.59 24.23 7.97
C GLY A 112 -34.32 24.85 6.59
N LEU A 113 -33.71 24.09 5.67
CA LEU A 113 -33.37 24.51 4.31
C LEU A 113 -34.35 23.93 3.29
N SER A 114 -34.57 24.64 2.18
CA SER A 114 -35.27 24.11 1.05
C SER A 114 -34.36 23.13 0.29
N VAL A 115 -34.85 21.91 0.04
CA VAL A 115 -34.06 20.85 -0.62
C VAL A 115 -34.36 20.84 -2.11
N ILE A 116 -33.32 20.87 -2.94
CA ILE A 116 -33.39 20.74 -4.39
C ILE A 116 -32.72 19.40 -4.76
N PRO A 117 -33.51 18.38 -5.18
CA PRO A 117 -32.92 17.12 -5.60
C PRO A 117 -32.24 17.23 -6.96
N ALA A 118 -31.08 16.58 -7.09
CA ALA A 118 -30.35 16.43 -8.35
C ALA A 118 -30.02 14.95 -8.58
N LEU A 119 -30.32 14.44 -9.78
CA LEU A 119 -29.95 13.07 -10.11
C LEU A 119 -28.44 12.89 -10.25
N ALA A 120 -27.92 11.81 -9.69
CA ALA A 120 -26.51 11.45 -9.79
C ALA A 120 -26.31 9.92 -9.82
N ASP A 121 -25.13 9.49 -10.25
CA ASP A 121 -24.77 8.06 -10.27
C ASP A 121 -24.66 7.51 -8.85
N ARG A 122 -25.41 6.43 -8.56
CA ARG A 122 -25.44 5.76 -7.26
C ARG A 122 -24.04 5.39 -6.76
N ASN A 123 -23.18 4.85 -7.65
CA ASN A 123 -21.84 4.43 -7.28
C ASN A 123 -20.94 5.64 -6.94
N GLU A 124 -21.19 6.81 -7.56
CA GLU A 124 -20.47 8.03 -7.23
C GLU A 124 -20.94 8.61 -5.90
N ILE A 125 -22.24 8.58 -5.61
CA ILE A 125 -22.77 8.99 -4.30
C ILE A 125 -22.19 8.08 -3.21
N ALA A 126 -22.31 6.76 -3.36
CA ALA A 126 -21.76 5.79 -2.39
C ALA A 126 -20.24 5.97 -2.19
N ARG A 127 -19.50 6.28 -3.26
CA ARG A 127 -18.08 6.57 -3.17
C ARG A 127 -17.78 7.83 -2.35
N LEU A 128 -18.54 8.92 -2.55
CA LEU A 128 -18.38 10.14 -1.77
C LEU A 128 -18.73 9.91 -0.29
N ILE A 129 -19.81 9.19 -0.02
CA ILE A 129 -20.16 8.78 1.35
C ILE A 129 -18.98 8.05 1.99
N LYS A 130 -18.48 6.99 1.34
CA LYS A 130 -17.38 6.19 1.83
C LYS A 130 -16.08 7.00 2.02
N THR A 131 -15.80 7.94 1.11
CA THR A 131 -14.59 8.77 1.16
C THR A 131 -14.62 9.79 2.30
N HIS A 132 -15.78 10.38 2.58
CA HIS A 132 -15.88 11.53 3.49
C HIS A 132 -16.55 11.21 4.83
N LEU A 133 -17.39 10.18 4.89
CA LEU A 133 -18.10 9.76 6.09
C LEU A 133 -17.65 8.39 6.61
N GLY A 134 -16.85 7.65 5.82
CA GLY A 134 -16.15 6.45 6.27
C GLY A 134 -16.81 5.13 5.96
N VAL A 135 -16.13 4.06 6.41
CA VAL A 135 -16.55 2.67 6.30
C VAL A 135 -17.43 2.31 7.49
N GLY A 136 -18.50 1.57 7.28
CA GLY A 136 -19.36 1.03 8.36
C GLY A 136 -20.64 1.80 8.65
N GLY A 137 -20.89 2.96 8.03
CA GLY A 137 -22.14 3.70 8.23
C GLY A 137 -23.38 2.98 7.71
N GLU A 138 -23.29 2.29 6.57
CA GLU A 138 -24.37 1.45 6.04
C GLU A 138 -24.56 0.19 6.88
N THR A 139 -23.49 -0.33 7.46
CA THR A 139 -23.49 -1.59 8.21
C THR A 139 -24.15 -1.43 9.57
N ILE A 140 -23.97 -0.29 10.23
CA ILE A 140 -24.53 -0.04 11.57
C ILE A 140 -26.05 0.13 11.54
N GLU A 141 -26.61 0.65 10.46
CA GLU A 141 -28.07 0.85 10.32
C GLU A 141 -28.76 -0.15 9.38
N GLY A 142 -28.07 -0.67 8.36
CA GLY A 142 -28.62 -1.62 7.38
C GLY A 142 -28.74 -3.07 7.86
N LEU A 143 -28.47 -3.31 9.13
CA LEU A 143 -28.40 -4.65 9.75
C LEU A 143 -29.73 -5.35 9.94
N ILE A 144 -30.83 -4.70 9.63
CA ILE A 144 -32.14 -5.29 9.86
C ILE A 144 -32.69 -6.04 8.64
N GLU A 145 -32.24 -5.81 7.41
CA GLU A 145 -32.97 -6.34 6.23
C GLU A 145 -32.25 -6.87 4.98
N GLN A 146 -30.91 -6.98 4.85
CA GLN A 146 -30.36 -7.51 3.58
C GLN A 146 -29.23 -8.52 3.71
N LYS A 147 -29.35 -9.60 2.91
CA LYS A 147 -28.31 -10.63 2.70
C LYS A 147 -27.03 -10.01 2.16
N ALA A 148 -25.91 -10.36 2.81
CA ALA A 148 -24.57 -9.96 2.40
C ALA A 148 -24.22 -10.53 1.02
N GLU A 149 -23.84 -9.66 0.07
CA GLU A 149 -22.97 -10.06 -1.03
C GLU A 149 -21.52 -10.07 -0.47
N GLU A 150 -21.08 -11.24 -0.08
CA GLU A 150 -19.79 -11.45 0.53
C GLU A 150 -18.69 -11.47 -0.54
N GLY A 151 -17.93 -10.38 -0.62
CA GLY A 151 -16.73 -10.30 -1.46
C GLY A 151 -15.45 -10.83 -0.79
N ILE A 152 -15.53 -11.33 0.46
CA ILE A 152 -14.41 -11.87 1.24
C ILE A 152 -14.82 -13.21 1.85
N GLU A 153 -13.99 -14.24 1.63
CA GLU A 153 -14.10 -15.54 2.27
C GLU A 153 -12.87 -15.80 3.16
N LEU A 154 -13.11 -16.30 4.36
CA LEU A 154 -12.05 -16.73 5.26
C LEU A 154 -11.60 -18.15 4.90
N LEU A 155 -10.32 -18.34 4.62
CA LEU A 155 -9.74 -19.66 4.35
C LEU A 155 -9.34 -20.35 5.67
N GLY A 156 -10.31 -20.90 6.39
CA GLY A 156 -10.09 -21.65 7.62
C GLY A 156 -11.33 -21.74 8.51
N GLU A 157 -11.34 -22.70 9.43
CA GLU A 157 -12.40 -22.87 10.40
C GLU A 157 -12.28 -21.84 11.53
N ILE A 158 -13.40 -21.29 11.97
CA ILE A 158 -13.52 -20.39 13.11
C ILE A 158 -13.93 -21.22 14.32
N GLU A 159 -13.06 -21.31 15.32
CA GLU A 159 -13.39 -21.91 16.60
C GLU A 159 -14.02 -20.84 17.53
N SER A 160 -15.17 -21.15 18.12
CA SER A 160 -15.82 -20.33 19.15
C SER A 160 -15.58 -20.94 20.52
N ASP A 161 -15.18 -20.12 21.48
CA ASP A 161 -15.02 -20.55 22.89
C ASP A 161 -16.31 -20.38 23.71
N GLY A 162 -17.43 -19.96 23.09
CA GLY A 162 -18.71 -19.75 23.73
C GLY A 162 -18.78 -18.58 24.72
N SER A 163 -17.78 -17.68 24.71
CA SER A 163 -17.84 -16.46 25.52
C SER A 163 -18.75 -15.40 24.89
N GLU A 164 -19.32 -14.50 25.73
CA GLU A 164 -20.14 -13.38 25.29
C GLU A 164 -19.40 -12.50 24.24
N LEU A 165 -18.11 -12.30 24.42
CA LEU A 165 -17.27 -11.58 23.43
C LEU A 165 -17.11 -12.33 22.12
N SER A 166 -17.06 -13.66 22.16
CA SER A 166 -17.02 -14.49 20.95
C SER A 166 -18.34 -14.46 20.21
N GLU A 167 -19.46 -14.45 20.92
CA GLU A 167 -20.79 -14.32 20.32
C GLU A 167 -20.97 -12.93 19.67
N MET A 168 -20.64 -11.85 20.36
CA MET A 168 -20.66 -10.49 19.80
C MET A 168 -19.73 -10.34 18.57
N ALA A 169 -18.59 -10.99 18.57
CA ALA A 169 -17.63 -10.96 17.46
C ALA A 169 -18.13 -11.74 16.22
N GLN A 170 -19.15 -12.58 16.38
CA GLN A 170 -19.79 -13.35 15.31
C GLN A 170 -21.12 -12.71 14.86
N GLU A 171 -21.58 -11.65 15.47
CA GLU A 171 -22.74 -10.90 14.99
C GLU A 171 -22.50 -10.45 13.54
N ALA A 172 -23.51 -10.57 12.71
CA ALA A 172 -23.44 -10.24 11.28
C ALA A 172 -22.92 -8.81 11.03
N SER A 173 -23.22 -7.88 11.94
CA SER A 173 -22.74 -6.49 11.94
C SER A 173 -21.23 -6.37 12.04
N VAL A 174 -20.66 -7.00 13.05
CA VAL A 174 -19.23 -6.95 13.32
C VAL A 174 -18.45 -7.65 12.21
N VAL A 175 -18.96 -8.78 11.73
CA VAL A 175 -18.37 -9.52 10.61
C VAL A 175 -18.31 -8.64 9.36
N ARG A 176 -19.45 -7.99 8.98
CA ARG A 176 -19.51 -7.11 7.84
C ARG A 176 -18.56 -5.92 7.99
N LEU A 177 -18.54 -5.26 9.14
CA LEU A 177 -17.68 -4.12 9.40
C LEU A 177 -16.19 -4.46 9.27
N VAL A 178 -15.76 -5.60 9.83
CA VAL A 178 -14.37 -6.07 9.70
C VAL A 178 -14.05 -6.40 8.24
N ASN A 179 -14.97 -7.05 7.53
CA ASN A 179 -14.82 -7.36 6.10
C ASN A 179 -14.70 -6.08 5.26
N GLU A 180 -15.50 -5.05 5.53
CA GLU A 180 -15.42 -3.75 4.86
C GLU A 180 -14.08 -3.05 5.10
N ILE A 181 -13.59 -3.04 6.34
CA ILE A 181 -12.26 -2.49 6.68
C ILE A 181 -11.16 -3.19 5.88
N LEU A 182 -11.19 -4.52 5.81
CA LEU A 182 -10.19 -5.31 5.09
C LEU A 182 -10.31 -5.14 3.58
N LEU A 183 -11.54 -5.17 3.03
CA LEU A 183 -11.79 -4.99 1.61
C LEU A 183 -11.32 -3.61 1.13
N GLU A 184 -11.68 -2.55 1.86
CA GLU A 184 -11.25 -1.19 1.55
C GLU A 184 -9.73 -1.06 1.60
N ALA A 185 -9.08 -1.67 2.59
CA ALA A 185 -7.63 -1.67 2.70
C ALA A 185 -6.96 -2.36 1.49
N ILE A 186 -7.50 -3.50 1.04
CA ILE A 186 -7.00 -4.23 -0.13
C ILE A 186 -7.23 -3.43 -1.42
N GLU A 187 -8.42 -2.86 -1.61
CA GLU A 187 -8.75 -2.04 -2.77
C GLU A 187 -7.93 -0.75 -2.86
N THR A 188 -7.60 -0.14 -1.71
CA THR A 188 -6.71 1.02 -1.63
C THR A 188 -5.24 0.64 -1.74
N ARG A 189 -4.91 -0.65 -1.80
CA ARG A 189 -3.53 -1.18 -1.82
C ARG A 189 -2.74 -0.74 -0.58
N ALA A 190 -3.41 -0.72 0.57
CA ALA A 190 -2.75 -0.48 1.84
C ALA A 190 -1.76 -1.61 2.13
N SER A 191 -0.55 -1.27 2.57
CA SER A 191 0.42 -2.26 3.05
C SER A 191 0.13 -2.70 4.47
N ASP A 192 -0.39 -1.77 5.29
CA ASP A 192 -0.72 -2.04 6.69
C ASP A 192 -2.04 -1.36 7.06
N VAL A 193 -2.83 -2.01 7.92
CA VAL A 193 -4.02 -1.47 8.55
C VAL A 193 -3.74 -1.36 10.04
N HIS A 194 -3.95 -0.18 10.60
CA HIS A 194 -3.84 0.08 12.02
C HIS A 194 -5.25 0.27 12.60
N VAL A 195 -5.58 -0.48 13.63
CA VAL A 195 -6.81 -0.35 14.41
C VAL A 195 -6.37 -0.05 15.84
N GLU A 196 -6.58 1.17 16.28
CA GLU A 196 -5.98 1.70 17.50
C GLU A 196 -7.05 2.18 18.48
N SER A 197 -6.96 1.69 19.71
CA SER A 197 -7.76 2.15 20.84
C SER A 197 -7.14 3.41 21.42
N GLN A 198 -7.79 4.56 21.25
CA GLN A 198 -7.35 5.86 21.78
C GLN A 198 -8.37 6.42 22.78
N ALA A 199 -8.01 7.47 23.52
CA ALA A 199 -8.93 8.15 24.45
C ALA A 199 -10.18 8.72 23.75
N SER A 200 -10.05 9.09 22.47
CA SER A 200 -11.14 9.60 21.62
C SER A 200 -12.00 8.51 21.00
N GLY A 201 -11.64 7.23 21.19
CA GLY A 201 -12.31 6.08 20.60
C GLY A 201 -11.43 5.27 19.64
N LEU A 202 -12.05 4.43 18.83
CA LEU A 202 -11.37 3.59 17.86
C LEU A 202 -10.94 4.41 16.65
N VAL A 203 -9.65 4.32 16.30
CA VAL A 203 -9.05 4.98 15.12
C VAL A 203 -8.58 3.91 14.14
N VAL A 204 -9.04 4.00 12.90
CA VAL A 204 -8.58 3.15 11.80
C VAL A 204 -7.71 3.97 10.86
N ARG A 205 -6.52 3.47 10.55
CA ARG A 205 -5.58 4.12 9.62
C ARG A 205 -5.03 3.12 8.63
N TYR A 206 -4.92 3.53 7.37
CA TYR A 206 -4.30 2.72 6.32
C TYR A 206 -2.94 3.31 5.94
N ARG A 207 -1.94 2.45 5.82
CA ARG A 207 -0.65 2.84 5.25
C ARG A 207 -0.69 2.59 3.74
N ILE A 208 -0.83 3.68 2.98
CA ILE A 208 -0.89 3.64 1.52
C ILE A 208 0.38 4.30 0.98
N ASP A 209 1.09 3.60 0.12
CA ASP A 209 2.36 4.05 -0.45
C ASP A 209 3.36 4.61 0.59
N GLY A 210 3.37 4.03 1.81
CA GLY A 210 4.26 4.37 2.91
C GLY A 210 3.74 5.46 3.86
N ILE A 211 2.64 6.14 3.54
CA ILE A 211 2.03 7.18 4.39
C ILE A 211 0.80 6.64 5.10
N LEU A 212 0.65 6.99 6.38
CA LEU A 212 -0.55 6.68 7.16
C LEU A 212 -1.65 7.70 6.85
N HIS A 213 -2.82 7.19 6.48
CA HIS A 213 -4.04 7.98 6.25
C HIS A 213 -5.12 7.53 7.22
N SER A 214 -5.67 8.46 7.99
CA SER A 214 -6.83 8.19 8.83
C SER A 214 -8.03 7.89 7.95
N GLN A 215 -8.75 6.83 8.31
CA GLN A 215 -10.02 6.53 7.69
C GLN A 215 -11.12 7.14 8.58
N PRO A 216 -12.05 7.88 7.99
CA PRO A 216 -13.23 8.30 8.74
C PRO A 216 -13.99 7.04 9.15
N VAL A 217 -14.45 7.03 10.39
CA VAL A 217 -15.29 5.97 10.95
C VAL A 217 -16.42 6.63 11.72
N PRO A 218 -17.65 6.09 11.65
CA PRO A 218 -18.76 6.61 12.41
C PRO A 218 -18.49 6.56 13.92
N PRO A 219 -18.91 7.55 14.72
CA PRO A 219 -18.68 7.54 16.16
C PRO A 219 -19.21 6.30 16.88
N GLU A 220 -20.26 5.69 16.34
CA GLU A 220 -20.92 4.48 16.83
C GLU A 220 -19.99 3.25 16.80
N ILE A 221 -18.93 3.25 15.99
CA ILE A 221 -17.94 2.18 15.94
C ILE A 221 -17.31 1.91 17.31
N ASN A 222 -17.28 2.94 18.19
CA ASN A 222 -16.73 2.82 19.52
C ASN A 222 -17.47 1.79 20.40
N HIS A 223 -18.77 1.58 20.17
CA HIS A 223 -19.56 0.55 20.86
C HIS A 223 -19.14 -0.86 20.47
N PHE A 224 -18.54 -1.03 19.30
CA PHE A 224 -18.11 -2.33 18.76
C PHE A 224 -16.60 -2.57 18.89
N GLN A 225 -15.85 -1.65 19.52
CA GLN A 225 -14.39 -1.76 19.62
C GLN A 225 -13.92 -3.13 20.11
N ALA A 226 -14.46 -3.62 21.22
CA ALA A 226 -14.08 -4.91 21.79
C ALA A 226 -14.45 -6.08 20.85
N ALA A 227 -15.61 -6.02 20.19
CA ALA A 227 -16.08 -7.03 19.28
C ALA A 227 -15.24 -7.09 17.98
N ILE A 228 -14.86 -5.93 17.42
CA ILE A 228 -13.96 -5.84 16.26
C ILE A 228 -12.61 -6.47 16.56
N ILE A 229 -12.01 -6.13 17.72
CA ILE A 229 -10.73 -6.67 18.16
C ILE A 229 -10.85 -8.20 18.34
N SER A 230 -11.89 -8.66 19.03
CA SER A 230 -12.14 -10.09 19.24
C SER A 230 -12.34 -10.81 17.91
N ARG A 231 -13.08 -10.23 16.96
CA ARG A 231 -13.27 -10.82 15.62
C ARG A 231 -11.94 -11.00 14.89
N LEU A 232 -11.08 -9.98 14.88
CA LEU A 232 -9.76 -10.05 14.24
C LEU A 232 -8.84 -11.09 14.93
N LYS A 233 -8.90 -11.18 16.26
CA LYS A 233 -8.18 -12.22 17.02
C LYS A 233 -8.67 -13.62 16.67
N ILE A 234 -9.98 -13.84 16.60
CA ILE A 234 -10.58 -15.13 16.19
C ILE A 234 -10.13 -15.50 14.77
N MET A 235 -10.22 -14.59 13.81
CA MET A 235 -9.78 -14.82 12.44
C MET A 235 -8.29 -15.21 12.35
N ALA A 236 -7.47 -14.71 13.28
CA ALA A 236 -6.03 -15.01 13.39
C ALA A 236 -5.71 -16.19 14.33
N ARG A 237 -6.72 -16.85 14.90
CA ARG A 237 -6.61 -17.94 15.89
C ARG A 237 -5.82 -17.54 17.14
N LEU A 238 -6.06 -16.31 17.63
CA LEU A 238 -5.44 -15.78 18.85
C LEU A 238 -6.38 -15.94 20.06
N ASN A 239 -5.80 -15.88 21.25
CA ASN A 239 -6.55 -15.96 22.50
C ASN A 239 -7.30 -14.63 22.77
N ILE A 240 -8.64 -14.65 22.73
CA ILE A 240 -9.49 -13.48 22.98
C ILE A 240 -9.57 -13.07 24.44
N ALA A 241 -9.38 -14.02 25.36
CA ALA A 241 -9.42 -13.78 26.80
C ALA A 241 -8.14 -13.09 27.31
N GLU A 242 -6.97 -13.32 26.66
CA GLU A 242 -5.72 -12.67 27.05
C GLU A 242 -5.60 -11.29 26.37
N LYS A 243 -5.63 -10.21 27.19
CA LYS A 243 -5.57 -8.81 26.76
C LYS A 243 -4.33 -8.07 27.27
N ARG A 244 -3.48 -8.74 28.04
CA ARG A 244 -2.32 -8.14 28.74
C ARG A 244 -1.00 -8.40 28.06
N LEU A 245 -0.94 -9.37 27.14
CA LEU A 245 0.28 -9.80 26.48
C LEU A 245 0.17 -9.58 24.97
N PRO A 246 1.27 -9.21 24.29
CA PRO A 246 1.31 -9.17 22.84
C PRO A 246 1.01 -10.55 22.22
N GLN A 247 0.31 -10.54 21.09
CA GLN A 247 -0.01 -11.75 20.34
C GLN A 247 0.19 -11.50 18.85
N ASP A 248 0.76 -12.45 18.15
CA ASP A 248 0.96 -12.43 16.70
C ASP A 248 0.21 -13.60 16.06
N GLY A 249 -0.44 -13.33 14.93
CA GLY A 249 -1.22 -14.33 14.23
C GLY A 249 -1.25 -14.07 12.72
N ARG A 250 -1.97 -14.95 12.03
CA ARG A 250 -2.06 -14.92 10.57
C ARG A 250 -3.48 -15.23 10.11
N ILE A 251 -3.98 -14.44 9.17
CA ILE A 251 -5.30 -14.60 8.56
C ILE A 251 -5.09 -14.87 7.07
N LYS A 252 -5.76 -15.88 6.52
CA LYS A 252 -5.80 -16.14 5.09
C LYS A 252 -7.17 -15.82 4.55
N LEU A 253 -7.25 -14.96 3.55
CA LEU A 253 -8.48 -14.49 2.94
C LEU A 253 -8.49 -14.84 1.46
N LEU A 254 -9.67 -15.16 0.94
CA LEU A 254 -9.94 -15.16 -0.48
C LEU A 254 -10.77 -13.92 -0.82
N VAL A 255 -10.21 -13.00 -1.62
CA VAL A 255 -10.84 -11.74 -1.97
C VAL A 255 -10.98 -11.65 -3.48
N LYS A 256 -12.20 -11.69 -3.98
CA LYS A 256 -12.47 -11.67 -5.43
C LYS A 256 -11.64 -12.72 -6.20
N GLY A 257 -11.53 -13.93 -5.63
CA GLY A 257 -10.78 -15.05 -6.22
C GLY A 257 -9.24 -14.98 -6.06
N ARG A 258 -8.69 -14.02 -5.30
CA ARG A 258 -7.26 -13.89 -5.02
C ARG A 258 -6.96 -14.20 -3.57
N GLU A 259 -5.90 -14.98 -3.32
CA GLU A 259 -5.42 -15.21 -1.96
C GLU A 259 -4.68 -13.98 -1.44
N VAL A 260 -5.11 -13.52 -0.26
CA VAL A 260 -4.49 -12.45 0.51
C VAL A 260 -4.09 -13.01 1.87
N ASP A 261 -2.83 -12.85 2.22
CA ASP A 261 -2.28 -13.23 3.51
C ASP A 261 -2.17 -11.98 4.40
N VAL A 262 -2.72 -12.02 5.60
CA VAL A 262 -2.70 -10.90 6.54
C VAL A 262 -1.99 -11.34 7.81
N ARG A 263 -0.89 -10.67 8.14
CA ARG A 263 -0.18 -10.86 9.42
C ARG A 263 -0.73 -9.86 10.42
N LEU A 264 -1.26 -10.36 11.51
CA LEU A 264 -1.83 -9.58 12.61
C LEU A 264 -0.86 -9.55 13.78
N SER A 265 -0.59 -8.37 14.30
CA SER A 265 0.07 -8.15 15.59
C SER A 265 -0.84 -7.35 16.50
N VAL A 266 -1.03 -7.85 17.71
CA VAL A 266 -1.88 -7.26 18.76
C VAL A 266 -1.01 -6.89 19.95
N ILE A 267 -1.13 -5.66 20.43
CA ILE A 267 -0.40 -5.20 21.62
C ILE A 267 -1.36 -4.53 22.61
N PRO A 268 -1.17 -4.73 23.92
CA PRO A 268 -1.92 -3.99 24.94
C PRO A 268 -1.51 -2.52 24.98
N MET A 269 -2.49 -1.64 25.02
CA MET A 269 -2.32 -0.18 25.15
C MET A 269 -3.15 0.35 26.33
N ILE A 270 -2.97 1.61 26.71
CA ILE A 270 -3.67 2.22 27.86
C ILE A 270 -5.20 2.20 27.71
N HIS A 271 -5.70 2.40 26.49
CA HIS A 271 -7.14 2.50 26.22
C HIS A 271 -7.74 1.23 25.60
N GLY A 272 -7.04 0.10 25.67
CA GLY A 272 -7.45 -1.18 25.10
C GLY A 272 -6.34 -1.81 24.26
N GLU A 273 -6.68 -2.77 23.39
CA GLU A 273 -5.70 -3.38 22.51
C GLU A 273 -5.56 -2.58 21.20
N GLY A 274 -4.35 -2.46 20.71
CA GLY A 274 -4.06 -1.94 19.38
C GLY A 274 -3.61 -3.06 18.45
N LEU A 275 -4.07 -3.01 17.21
CA LEU A 275 -3.77 -4.01 16.18
C LEU A 275 -3.10 -3.38 14.98
N VAL A 276 -2.14 -4.12 14.43
CA VAL A 276 -1.57 -3.82 13.11
C VAL A 276 -1.70 -5.05 12.24
N MET A 277 -2.30 -4.88 11.08
CA MET A 277 -2.45 -5.93 10.08
C MET A 277 -1.61 -5.58 8.86
N ARG A 278 -0.62 -6.41 8.54
CA ARG A 278 0.15 -6.30 7.29
C ARG A 278 -0.52 -7.13 6.21
N ILE A 279 -0.87 -6.49 5.11
CA ILE A 279 -1.54 -7.10 3.97
C ILE A 279 -0.51 -7.54 2.94
N LEU A 280 -0.52 -8.82 2.59
CA LEU A 280 0.35 -9.44 1.58
C LEU A 280 -0.53 -9.99 0.46
N ASP A 281 -0.73 -9.19 -0.59
CA ASP A 281 -1.47 -9.61 -1.80
C ASP A 281 -0.52 -10.38 -2.73
N LYS A 282 -0.64 -11.71 -2.74
CA LYS A 282 0.23 -12.58 -3.54
C LYS A 282 0.03 -12.44 -5.04
N GLY A 283 -1.14 -12.02 -5.48
CA GLY A 283 -1.47 -11.90 -6.90
C GLY A 283 -1.04 -10.59 -7.56
N ALA A 284 -0.62 -9.60 -6.78
CA ALA A 284 -0.33 -8.25 -7.29
C ALA A 284 1.15 -8.00 -7.60
N MET A 285 2.08 -8.90 -7.19
CA MET A 285 3.52 -8.67 -7.30
C MET A 285 4.09 -9.32 -8.56
N VAL A 286 4.66 -8.49 -9.42
CA VAL A 286 5.50 -8.91 -10.56
C VAL A 286 6.94 -8.60 -10.19
N PHE A 287 7.76 -9.63 -10.10
CA PHE A 287 9.19 -9.50 -9.82
C PHE A 287 9.95 -9.38 -11.14
N ASP A 288 10.22 -8.17 -11.56
CA ASP A 288 11.02 -7.85 -12.74
C ASP A 288 11.98 -6.71 -12.39
N LEU A 289 13.27 -7.00 -12.49
CA LEU A 289 14.35 -6.08 -12.11
C LEU A 289 14.29 -4.77 -12.92
N ARG A 290 13.85 -4.81 -14.18
CA ARG A 290 13.70 -3.62 -15.04
C ARG A 290 12.62 -2.67 -14.57
N ASN A 291 11.56 -3.20 -13.95
CA ASN A 291 10.40 -2.44 -13.52
C ASN A 291 10.57 -1.78 -12.14
N LEU A 292 11.68 -2.01 -11.45
CA LEU A 292 11.95 -1.45 -10.13
C LEU A 292 12.30 0.04 -10.16
N GLY A 293 12.61 0.57 -11.34
CA GLY A 293 12.92 1.99 -11.55
C GLY A 293 14.40 2.34 -11.39
N MET A 294 15.32 1.39 -11.50
CA MET A 294 16.75 1.66 -11.57
C MET A 294 17.09 2.52 -12.80
N ALA A 295 18.04 3.43 -12.67
CA ALA A 295 18.67 4.08 -13.83
C ALA A 295 19.36 3.02 -14.69
N GLU A 296 19.41 3.24 -16.00
CA GLU A 296 19.95 2.24 -16.96
C GLU A 296 21.38 1.78 -16.62
N GLU A 297 22.21 2.71 -16.19
CA GLU A 297 23.59 2.42 -15.78
C GLU A 297 23.62 1.57 -14.51
N THR A 298 22.85 1.95 -13.49
CA THR A 298 22.72 1.18 -12.25
C THR A 298 22.17 -0.22 -12.52
N TYR A 299 21.17 -0.35 -13.40
CA TYR A 299 20.60 -1.63 -13.79
C TYR A 299 21.66 -2.54 -14.47
N LYS A 300 22.42 -2.00 -15.41
CA LYS A 300 23.48 -2.77 -16.10
C LYS A 300 24.54 -3.25 -15.13
N SER A 301 25.08 -2.34 -14.30
CA SER A 301 26.10 -2.70 -13.32
C SER A 301 25.57 -3.72 -12.30
N PHE A 302 24.34 -3.55 -11.81
CA PHE A 302 23.75 -4.51 -10.87
C PHE A 302 23.51 -5.87 -11.52
N ARG A 303 23.08 -5.89 -12.78
CA ARG A 303 22.88 -7.12 -13.56
C ARG A 303 24.18 -7.90 -13.81
N GLU A 304 25.30 -7.23 -13.96
CA GLU A 304 26.62 -7.84 -14.04
C GLU A 304 27.03 -8.42 -12.68
N LEU A 305 26.85 -7.66 -11.61
CA LEU A 305 27.20 -8.07 -10.24
C LEU A 305 26.46 -9.31 -9.77
N ILE A 306 25.16 -9.43 -10.07
CA ILE A 306 24.37 -10.61 -9.67
C ILE A 306 24.74 -11.89 -10.41
N ARG A 307 25.54 -11.79 -11.46
CA ARG A 307 26.05 -12.93 -12.27
C ARG A 307 27.50 -13.28 -11.99
N LEU A 308 28.12 -12.65 -11.02
CA LEU A 308 29.45 -13.03 -10.59
C LEU A 308 29.46 -14.48 -10.09
N PRO A 309 30.54 -15.23 -10.30
CA PRO A 309 30.61 -16.62 -9.89
C PRO A 309 30.64 -16.79 -8.37
N HIS A 310 31.11 -15.83 -7.63
CA HIS A 310 31.16 -15.80 -6.18
C HIS A 310 31.25 -14.35 -5.68
N GLY A 311 31.02 -14.14 -4.39
CA GLY A 311 31.04 -12.82 -3.78
C GLY A 311 29.79 -12.59 -2.92
N ILE A 312 29.74 -11.42 -2.27
CA ILE A 312 28.60 -10.98 -1.48
C ILE A 312 28.06 -9.70 -2.09
N VAL A 313 26.78 -9.69 -2.45
CA VAL A 313 26.04 -8.48 -2.80
C VAL A 313 25.02 -8.18 -1.69
N LEU A 314 25.15 -6.99 -1.11
CA LEU A 314 24.31 -6.54 -0.01
C LEU A 314 23.27 -5.53 -0.53
N VAL A 315 22.01 -5.68 -0.11
CA VAL A 315 20.99 -4.66 -0.30
C VAL A 315 20.61 -4.09 1.05
N THR A 316 20.75 -2.76 1.20
CA THR A 316 20.54 -2.10 2.49
C THR A 316 19.45 -1.05 2.46
N GLY A 317 18.87 -0.78 3.62
CA GLY A 317 17.80 0.20 3.81
C GLY A 317 16.87 -0.16 4.97
N PRO A 318 15.98 0.77 5.39
CA PRO A 318 15.02 0.51 6.44
C PRO A 318 13.97 -0.53 6.01
N THR A 319 13.17 -0.95 6.98
CA THR A 319 11.98 -1.78 6.69
C THR A 319 11.06 -1.07 5.70
N GLY A 320 10.55 -1.81 4.72
CA GLY A 320 9.67 -1.26 3.68
C GLY A 320 10.38 -0.47 2.57
N SER A 321 11.72 -0.52 2.47
CA SER A 321 12.48 0.09 1.36
C SER A 321 12.46 -0.73 0.07
N GLY A 322 11.87 -1.93 0.06
CA GLY A 322 11.75 -2.78 -1.12
C GLY A 322 12.90 -3.77 -1.33
N LYS A 323 13.76 -4.01 -0.31
CA LYS A 323 14.92 -4.91 -0.40
C LYS A 323 14.54 -6.31 -0.90
N THR A 324 13.53 -6.92 -0.30
CA THR A 324 13.04 -8.25 -0.68
C THR A 324 12.60 -8.29 -2.14
N THR A 325 11.86 -7.28 -2.60
CA THR A 325 11.43 -7.19 -4.00
C THR A 325 12.62 -7.14 -4.96
N THR A 326 13.65 -6.34 -4.63
CA THR A 326 14.86 -6.24 -5.45
C THR A 326 15.63 -7.55 -5.47
N LEU A 327 15.81 -8.20 -4.31
CA LEU A 327 16.52 -9.48 -4.22
C LEU A 327 15.75 -10.60 -4.92
N TYR A 328 14.43 -10.67 -4.76
CA TYR A 328 13.61 -11.66 -5.46
C TYR A 328 13.65 -11.46 -6.99
N SER A 329 13.60 -10.20 -7.43
CA SER A 329 13.76 -9.90 -8.86
C SER A 329 15.14 -10.27 -9.38
N ALA A 330 16.19 -10.07 -8.57
CA ALA A 330 17.55 -10.48 -8.91
C ALA A 330 17.69 -12.02 -8.99
N LEU A 331 17.12 -12.74 -8.01
CA LEU A 331 17.14 -14.21 -8.02
C LEU A 331 16.40 -14.78 -9.24
N LEU A 332 15.24 -14.23 -9.58
CA LEU A 332 14.47 -14.67 -10.74
C LEU A 332 15.16 -14.33 -12.08
N GLU A 333 15.92 -13.23 -12.14
CA GLU A 333 16.73 -12.86 -13.33
C GLU A 333 17.88 -13.86 -13.61
N ILE A 334 18.40 -14.52 -12.56
CA ILE A 334 19.49 -15.50 -12.67
C ILE A 334 19.01 -16.95 -12.54
N ASN A 335 17.74 -17.17 -12.24
CA ASN A 335 17.17 -18.50 -12.08
C ASN A 335 17.15 -19.25 -13.42
N SER A 336 17.79 -20.39 -13.46
CA SER A 336 17.79 -21.32 -14.59
C SER A 336 17.86 -22.77 -14.09
N PRO A 337 17.52 -23.77 -14.91
CA PRO A 337 17.65 -25.17 -14.55
C PRO A 337 19.09 -25.62 -14.19
N GLU A 338 20.08 -24.82 -14.57
CA GLU A 338 21.52 -25.09 -14.35
C GLU A 338 22.04 -24.45 -13.07
N VAL A 339 21.24 -23.61 -12.39
CA VAL A 339 21.66 -22.84 -11.20
C VAL A 339 20.81 -23.23 -10.01
N LYS A 340 21.44 -23.73 -8.96
CA LYS A 340 20.75 -24.09 -7.72
C LYS A 340 20.73 -22.92 -6.75
N ILE A 341 19.54 -22.35 -6.56
CA ILE A 341 19.31 -21.22 -5.65
C ILE A 341 18.63 -21.70 -4.38
N ILE A 342 19.22 -21.37 -3.22
CA ILE A 342 18.64 -21.68 -1.92
C ILE A 342 18.56 -20.40 -1.08
N THR A 343 17.41 -20.16 -0.43
CA THR A 343 17.23 -19.02 0.46
C THR A 343 16.98 -19.44 1.91
N THR A 344 17.33 -18.57 2.85
CA THR A 344 16.92 -18.67 4.26
C THR A 344 16.35 -17.32 4.70
N GLU A 345 15.09 -17.30 5.19
CA GLU A 345 14.28 -16.08 5.34
C GLU A 345 13.46 -16.08 6.64
N ASP A 346 13.15 -14.90 7.19
CA ASP A 346 12.35 -14.73 8.41
C ASP A 346 11.24 -13.67 8.24
N PRO A 347 10.05 -14.12 7.83
CA PRO A 347 9.72 -15.35 7.15
C PRO A 347 9.84 -15.24 5.62
N VAL A 348 9.57 -16.32 4.90
CA VAL A 348 9.36 -16.29 3.44
C VAL A 348 8.15 -15.40 3.12
N GLU A 349 8.38 -14.35 2.31
CA GLU A 349 7.32 -13.39 1.94
C GLU A 349 6.46 -13.91 0.78
N TYR A 350 7.11 -14.42 -0.28
CA TYR A 350 6.48 -14.98 -1.46
C TYR A 350 7.19 -16.26 -1.88
N GLN A 351 6.43 -17.25 -2.32
CA GLN A 351 7.00 -18.45 -2.91
C GLN A 351 7.47 -18.17 -4.33
N LEU A 352 8.72 -18.52 -4.62
CA LEU A 352 9.35 -18.34 -5.93
C LEU A 352 9.51 -19.70 -6.61
N GLU A 353 9.02 -19.80 -7.83
CA GLU A 353 9.15 -21.03 -8.62
C GLU A 353 10.63 -21.28 -8.99
N GLY A 354 11.07 -22.52 -8.85
CA GLY A 354 12.44 -22.93 -9.14
C GLY A 354 13.47 -22.58 -8.07
N ILE A 355 13.07 -21.97 -6.93
CA ILE A 355 13.95 -21.56 -5.83
C ILE A 355 13.60 -22.32 -4.55
N ASN A 356 14.61 -22.88 -3.88
CA ASN A 356 14.44 -23.60 -2.63
C ASN A 356 14.46 -22.63 -1.46
N GLN A 357 13.34 -22.43 -0.79
CA GLN A 357 13.21 -21.41 0.27
C GLN A 357 13.05 -22.09 1.64
N ILE A 358 13.93 -21.73 2.59
CA ILE A 358 13.89 -22.17 3.99
C ILE A 358 13.34 -21.02 4.83
N GLN A 359 12.31 -21.28 5.61
CA GLN A 359 11.86 -20.34 6.61
C GLN A 359 12.51 -20.66 7.96
N VAL A 360 13.18 -19.66 8.57
CA VAL A 360 13.77 -19.83 9.91
C VAL A 360 12.68 -20.07 10.97
N HIS A 361 13.06 -20.83 11.98
CA HIS A 361 12.17 -21.24 13.08
C HIS A 361 12.95 -21.20 14.40
N PRO A 362 13.18 -20.01 14.99
CA PRO A 362 14.04 -19.86 16.17
C PRO A 362 13.64 -20.72 17.36
N LYS A 363 12.32 -20.99 17.52
CA LYS A 363 11.79 -21.81 18.61
C LYS A 363 12.32 -23.26 18.63
N ILE A 364 12.71 -23.79 17.46
CA ILE A 364 13.29 -25.13 17.32
C ILE A 364 14.78 -25.08 16.97
N GLY A 365 15.43 -23.92 17.09
CA GLY A 365 16.85 -23.74 16.81
C GLY A 365 17.22 -23.59 15.34
N LEU A 366 16.25 -23.48 14.41
CA LEU A 366 16.51 -23.23 13.01
C LEU A 366 16.71 -21.71 12.80
N THR A 367 17.93 -21.23 13.02
CA THR A 367 18.38 -19.84 12.84
C THR A 367 18.98 -19.61 11.46
N PHE A 368 19.27 -18.35 11.09
CA PHE A 368 19.99 -18.02 9.86
C PHE A 368 21.35 -18.72 9.78
N GLY A 369 22.18 -18.61 10.83
CA GLY A 369 23.49 -19.25 10.88
C GLY A 369 23.41 -20.77 10.75
N HIS A 370 22.46 -21.42 11.45
CA HIS A 370 22.26 -22.87 11.37
C HIS A 370 21.80 -23.30 9.97
N SER A 371 20.82 -22.59 9.39
CA SER A 371 20.33 -22.84 8.03
C SER A 371 21.45 -22.73 7.01
N LEU A 372 22.23 -21.65 7.08
CA LEU A 372 23.31 -21.35 6.13
C LEU A 372 24.40 -22.45 6.14
N ARG A 373 24.84 -22.89 7.33
CA ARG A 373 25.79 -24.03 7.44
C ARG A 373 25.23 -25.31 6.79
N SER A 374 23.92 -25.52 6.85
CA SER A 374 23.30 -26.69 6.22
C SER A 374 23.17 -26.49 4.70
N ILE A 375 22.82 -25.30 4.24
CA ILE A 375 22.73 -24.93 2.83
C ILE A 375 24.01 -25.24 2.08
N LEU A 376 25.19 -24.91 2.65
CA LEU A 376 26.49 -25.14 2.03
C LEU A 376 26.82 -26.63 1.77
N ARG A 377 26.09 -27.55 2.36
CA ARG A 377 26.19 -29.01 2.09
C ARG A 377 25.15 -29.51 1.12
N HIS A 378 24.32 -28.61 0.59
CA HIS A 378 23.27 -28.91 -0.37
C HIS A 378 23.62 -28.53 -1.82
N ASP A 379 24.91 -28.32 -2.09
CA ASP A 379 25.45 -28.00 -3.42
C ASP A 379 24.72 -26.78 -4.06
N PRO A 380 24.68 -25.62 -3.40
CA PRO A 380 24.09 -24.43 -3.98
C PRO A 380 25.10 -23.69 -4.89
N ASP A 381 24.64 -22.98 -5.90
CA ASP A 381 25.42 -22.00 -6.64
C ASP A 381 25.21 -20.60 -6.05
N VAL A 382 23.95 -20.32 -5.68
CA VAL A 382 23.52 -19.03 -5.18
C VAL A 382 22.77 -19.19 -3.84
N VAL A 383 23.11 -18.35 -2.88
CA VAL A 383 22.48 -18.35 -1.56
C VAL A 383 21.92 -16.96 -1.24
N LEU A 384 20.65 -16.90 -0.81
CA LEU A 384 20.09 -15.69 -0.20
C LEU A 384 19.96 -15.90 1.31
N VAL A 385 20.61 -15.03 2.09
CA VAL A 385 20.40 -14.91 3.52
C VAL A 385 19.53 -13.68 3.76
N GLY A 386 18.32 -13.85 4.29
CA GLY A 386 17.32 -12.80 4.42
C GLY A 386 17.88 -11.51 5.03
N GLU A 387 18.65 -11.64 6.11
CA GLU A 387 19.42 -10.55 6.70
C GLU A 387 20.61 -11.05 7.53
N ILE A 388 21.62 -10.21 7.70
CA ILE A 388 22.76 -10.41 8.59
C ILE A 388 22.57 -9.52 9.81
N ARG A 389 22.36 -10.13 10.99
CA ARG A 389 22.17 -9.41 12.27
C ARG A 389 23.29 -9.63 13.27
N ASP A 390 24.02 -10.73 13.13
CA ASP A 390 25.03 -11.22 14.08
C ASP A 390 26.28 -11.73 13.38
N LEU A 391 27.33 -11.90 14.17
CA LEU A 391 28.64 -12.35 13.69
C LEU A 391 28.59 -13.76 13.08
N GLU A 392 27.84 -14.69 13.71
CA GLU A 392 27.74 -16.08 13.22
C GLU A 392 27.18 -16.13 11.79
N THR A 393 26.12 -15.37 11.53
CA THR A 393 25.50 -15.30 10.21
C THR A 393 26.45 -14.61 9.20
N ALA A 394 27.14 -13.55 9.61
CA ALA A 394 28.12 -12.86 8.78
C ALA A 394 29.29 -13.76 8.38
N GLU A 395 29.90 -14.47 9.34
CA GLU A 395 31.00 -15.40 9.09
C GLU A 395 30.60 -16.55 8.16
N ASN A 396 29.42 -17.13 8.35
CA ASN A 396 28.93 -18.19 7.47
C ASN A 396 28.67 -17.67 6.03
N ALA A 397 28.16 -16.43 5.87
CA ALA A 397 27.96 -15.81 4.55
C ALA A 397 29.30 -15.54 3.85
N ILE A 398 30.30 -15.07 4.59
CA ILE A 398 31.67 -14.85 4.11
C ILE A 398 32.31 -16.18 3.70
N GLN A 399 32.18 -17.21 4.52
CA GLN A 399 32.71 -18.53 4.22
C GLN A 399 32.05 -19.11 2.95
N ALA A 400 30.74 -18.92 2.77
CA ALA A 400 30.05 -19.29 1.55
C ALA A 400 30.67 -18.61 0.32
N SER A 401 30.89 -17.29 0.38
CA SER A 401 31.54 -16.53 -0.68
C SER A 401 32.96 -17.02 -0.98
N LEU A 402 33.79 -17.24 0.05
CA LEU A 402 35.16 -17.71 -0.11
C LEU A 402 35.25 -19.15 -0.69
N THR A 403 34.19 -19.95 -0.51
CA THR A 403 34.10 -21.29 -1.06
C THR A 403 33.44 -21.37 -2.44
N GLY A 404 33.26 -20.21 -3.12
CA GLY A 404 32.86 -20.17 -4.51
C GLY A 404 31.35 -19.96 -4.76
N HIS A 405 30.59 -19.49 -3.75
CA HIS A 405 29.16 -19.27 -3.89
C HIS A 405 28.83 -17.77 -4.04
N MET A 406 27.82 -17.45 -4.82
CA MET A 406 27.25 -16.10 -4.86
C MET A 406 26.25 -15.92 -3.71
N VAL A 407 26.49 -14.92 -2.86
CA VAL A 407 25.68 -14.66 -1.66
C VAL A 407 24.96 -13.34 -1.77
N PHE A 408 23.65 -13.36 -1.59
CA PHE A 408 22.82 -12.17 -1.44
C PHE A 408 22.37 -12.03 0.00
N SER A 409 22.42 -10.81 0.54
CA SER A 409 21.86 -10.57 1.87
C SER A 409 21.38 -9.13 2.05
N THR A 410 20.74 -8.86 3.19
CA THR A 410 20.35 -7.50 3.56
C THR A 410 21.00 -7.04 4.85
N LEU A 411 21.16 -5.72 4.94
CA LEU A 411 21.54 -5.00 6.15
C LEU A 411 20.55 -3.85 6.41
N HIS A 412 20.59 -3.31 7.63
CA HIS A 412 19.81 -2.14 8.01
C HIS A 412 20.74 -0.93 8.21
N THR A 413 21.33 -0.44 7.12
CA THR A 413 22.09 0.82 7.11
C THR A 413 21.38 1.89 6.27
N ASN A 414 21.75 3.16 6.45
CA ASN A 414 21.09 4.28 5.80
C ASN A 414 21.64 4.57 4.39
N ASP A 415 22.87 4.18 4.11
CA ASP A 415 23.57 4.30 2.85
C ASP A 415 24.43 3.06 2.59
N SER A 416 25.02 2.98 1.40
CA SER A 416 25.80 1.82 0.98
C SER A 416 27.15 1.72 1.70
N ALA A 417 27.83 2.83 1.90
CA ALA A 417 29.15 2.84 2.55
C ALA A 417 29.10 2.39 4.02
N SER A 418 28.02 2.73 4.73
CA SER A 418 27.82 2.33 6.12
C SER A 418 27.68 0.81 6.30
N ALA A 419 27.43 0.04 5.24
CA ALA A 419 27.33 -1.41 5.33
C ALA A 419 28.68 -2.05 5.67
N PHE A 420 29.79 -1.53 5.16
CA PHE A 420 31.14 -2.00 5.49
C PHE A 420 31.43 -1.82 6.98
N SER A 421 31.20 -0.61 7.50
CA SER A 421 31.37 -0.35 8.94
C SER A 421 30.46 -1.24 9.78
N ARG A 422 29.19 -1.45 9.35
CA ARG A 422 28.24 -2.28 10.08
C ARG A 422 28.67 -3.74 10.20
N MET A 423 29.26 -4.32 9.14
CA MET A 423 29.82 -5.68 9.21
C MET A 423 31.01 -5.75 10.19
N MET A 424 31.90 -4.77 10.15
CA MET A 424 33.03 -4.67 11.08
C MET A 424 32.58 -4.45 12.52
N ASP A 425 31.53 -3.65 12.75
CA ASP A 425 30.93 -3.44 14.08
C ASP A 425 30.30 -4.71 14.66
N MET A 426 29.86 -5.64 13.82
CA MET A 426 29.40 -6.97 14.24
C MET A 426 30.54 -7.92 14.62
N GLY A 427 31.81 -7.51 14.43
CA GLY A 427 32.98 -8.28 14.77
C GLY A 427 33.67 -8.95 13.59
N VAL A 428 33.20 -8.73 12.35
CA VAL A 428 33.87 -9.28 11.16
C VAL A 428 35.22 -8.59 10.93
N GLU A 429 36.24 -9.38 10.65
CA GLU A 429 37.57 -8.85 10.35
C GLU A 429 37.60 -8.08 9.03
N PRO A 430 38.23 -6.91 8.95
CA PRO A 430 38.22 -6.04 7.76
C PRO A 430 38.70 -6.71 6.48
N PHE A 431 39.73 -7.57 6.57
CA PHE A 431 40.26 -8.28 5.40
C PHE A 431 39.21 -9.23 4.79
N LEU A 432 38.31 -9.80 5.61
CA LEU A 432 37.22 -10.65 5.14
C LEU A 432 36.15 -9.82 4.44
N VAL A 433 35.77 -8.68 5.03
CA VAL A 433 34.77 -7.77 4.41
C VAL A 433 35.29 -7.25 3.07
N SER A 434 36.53 -6.76 3.04
CA SER A 434 37.12 -6.20 1.82
C SER A 434 37.35 -7.21 0.70
N SER A 435 37.58 -8.48 1.04
CA SER A 435 37.83 -9.54 0.04
C SER A 435 36.55 -10.21 -0.49
N THR A 436 35.43 -10.13 0.23
CA THR A 436 34.21 -10.89 -0.13
C THR A 436 33.05 -10.01 -0.59
N VAL A 437 32.93 -8.76 -0.10
CA VAL A 437 31.86 -7.86 -0.53
C VAL A 437 32.18 -7.28 -1.91
N GLU A 438 31.34 -7.60 -2.89
CA GLU A 438 31.46 -7.11 -4.26
C GLU A 438 30.74 -5.78 -4.47
N ALA A 439 29.55 -5.66 -3.87
CA ALA A 439 28.77 -4.43 -3.97
C ALA A 439 27.78 -4.28 -2.81
N VAL A 440 27.43 -3.03 -2.55
CA VAL A 440 26.36 -2.67 -1.62
C VAL A 440 25.39 -1.72 -2.33
N MET A 441 24.11 -2.11 -2.40
CA MET A 441 23.04 -1.28 -2.93
C MET A 441 22.17 -0.73 -1.80
N ALA A 442 22.25 0.56 -1.54
CA ALA A 442 21.29 1.22 -0.68
C ALA A 442 20.01 1.57 -1.46
N GLN A 443 18.86 1.39 -0.83
CA GLN A 443 17.56 1.53 -1.47
C GLN A 443 16.55 2.25 -0.58
N ARG A 444 15.73 3.12 -1.20
CA ARG A 444 14.52 3.72 -0.62
C ARG A 444 13.39 3.65 -1.63
N LEU A 445 12.16 3.79 -1.14
CA LEU A 445 10.98 3.94 -1.99
C LEU A 445 10.43 5.35 -1.85
N VAL A 446 10.17 5.99 -2.97
CA VAL A 446 9.47 7.27 -3.07
C VAL A 446 8.12 7.08 -3.74
N ARG A 447 7.14 7.92 -3.40
CA ARG A 447 5.81 7.85 -4.01
C ARG A 447 5.90 8.31 -5.47
N ARG A 448 5.24 7.57 -6.35
CA ARG A 448 5.13 7.93 -7.75
C ARG A 448 3.95 8.88 -7.96
N LEU A 449 4.19 9.97 -8.68
CA LEU A 449 3.13 10.89 -9.09
C LEU A 449 2.04 10.15 -9.88
N CYS A 450 0.79 10.51 -9.63
CA CYS A 450 -0.32 10.00 -10.41
C CYS A 450 -0.23 10.52 -11.84
N GLY A 451 -0.14 9.63 -12.81
CA GLY A 451 -0.01 10.00 -14.22
C GLY A 451 -1.20 10.80 -14.78
N ASP A 452 -2.39 10.61 -14.17
CA ASP A 452 -3.63 11.25 -14.64
C ASP A 452 -3.82 12.69 -14.14
N CYS A 453 -3.16 13.09 -13.02
CA CYS A 453 -3.41 14.39 -12.40
C CYS A 453 -2.16 15.19 -12.03
N ARG A 454 -0.97 14.72 -12.39
CA ARG A 454 0.24 15.53 -12.18
C ARG A 454 0.18 16.81 -13.02
N GLU A 455 0.58 17.94 -12.44
CA GLU A 455 0.66 19.23 -13.13
C GLU A 455 2.11 19.62 -13.39
N ALA A 456 2.40 20.02 -14.64
CA ALA A 456 3.69 20.57 -14.99
C ALA A 456 3.80 22.01 -14.47
N TYR A 457 4.97 22.39 -13.93
CA TYR A 457 5.26 23.76 -13.52
C TYR A 457 6.73 24.10 -13.76
N GLN A 458 7.02 25.41 -13.89
CA GLN A 458 8.38 25.92 -13.94
C GLN A 458 8.76 26.40 -12.53
N PRO A 459 9.82 25.85 -11.93
CA PRO A 459 10.24 26.26 -10.58
C PRO A 459 10.73 27.72 -10.59
N GLN A 460 10.35 28.46 -9.56
CA GLN A 460 10.85 29.82 -9.35
C GLN A 460 12.29 29.81 -8.82
N PRO A 461 13.08 30.87 -9.06
CA PRO A 461 14.39 31.01 -8.47
C PRO A 461 14.33 30.90 -6.93
N GLY A 462 15.11 29.99 -6.34
CA GLY A 462 15.15 29.76 -4.90
C GLY A 462 14.11 28.75 -4.36
N GLU A 463 13.19 28.24 -5.18
CA GLU A 463 12.22 27.22 -4.79
C GLU A 463 12.86 25.81 -4.70
N LEU A 464 13.95 25.61 -5.44
CA LEU A 464 14.66 24.34 -5.43
C LEU A 464 15.74 24.29 -4.34
N PRO A 465 16.00 23.10 -3.76
CA PRO A 465 17.09 22.92 -2.80
C PRO A 465 18.45 23.29 -3.43
N ALA A 466 19.36 23.80 -2.61
CA ALA A 466 20.69 24.26 -3.07
C ALA A 466 21.53 23.16 -3.75
N ASP A 467 21.25 21.90 -3.44
CA ASP A 467 21.91 20.73 -4.03
C ASP A 467 21.17 20.13 -5.23
N PHE A 468 20.05 20.76 -5.65
CA PHE A 468 19.36 20.32 -6.86
C PHE A 468 20.22 20.63 -8.10
N PRO A 469 20.46 19.64 -8.99
CA PRO A 469 21.31 19.82 -10.15
C PRO A 469 20.56 20.55 -11.28
N LEU A 470 20.56 21.89 -11.26
CA LEU A 470 19.84 22.74 -12.23
C LEU A 470 20.15 22.39 -13.69
N ALA A 471 21.35 21.91 -13.98
CA ALA A 471 21.74 21.47 -15.32
C ALA A 471 20.87 20.34 -15.87
N LEU A 472 20.30 19.49 -15.00
CA LEU A 472 19.41 18.40 -15.41
C LEU A 472 18.06 18.90 -15.91
N LEU A 473 17.62 20.10 -15.53
CA LEU A 473 16.34 20.63 -15.99
C LEU A 473 16.37 20.90 -17.49
N ALA A 474 17.45 21.50 -18.02
CA ALA A 474 17.60 21.83 -19.44
C ALA A 474 16.30 22.43 -20.06
N GLY A 475 15.59 23.27 -19.32
CA GLY A 475 14.32 23.87 -19.73
C GLY A 475 13.08 22.99 -19.59
N LYS A 476 13.20 21.76 -19.10
CA LYS A 476 12.06 20.86 -18.86
C LYS A 476 11.26 21.31 -17.62
N PRO A 477 9.93 21.17 -17.64
CA PRO A 477 9.12 21.44 -16.45
C PRO A 477 9.34 20.35 -15.38
N LEU A 478 9.16 20.73 -14.12
CA LEU A 478 8.92 19.80 -13.03
C LEU A 478 7.42 19.50 -12.89
N TYR A 479 7.10 18.53 -12.04
CA TYR A 479 5.71 18.12 -11.82
C TYR A 479 5.37 18.15 -10.34
N ARG A 480 4.14 18.59 -10.04
CA ARG A 480 3.56 18.54 -8.70
C ARG A 480 2.30 17.68 -8.66
N SER A 481 1.94 17.22 -7.47
CA SER A 481 0.73 16.47 -7.24
C SER A 481 -0.49 17.40 -7.15
N LYS A 482 -1.58 17.06 -7.86
CA LYS A 482 -2.86 17.77 -7.76
C LYS A 482 -3.89 17.00 -6.94
N GLY A 483 -4.02 15.73 -7.26
CA GLY A 483 -5.09 14.88 -6.76
C GLY A 483 -6.22 14.69 -7.78
N CYS A 484 -6.71 13.46 -7.90
CA CYS A 484 -7.87 13.10 -8.72
C CYS A 484 -8.53 11.84 -8.17
N ARG A 485 -9.68 11.47 -8.75
CA ARG A 485 -10.42 10.26 -8.38
C ARG A 485 -9.56 8.99 -8.42
N LYS A 486 -8.74 8.79 -9.47
CA LYS A 486 -7.92 7.58 -9.63
C LYS A 486 -6.87 7.40 -8.53
N CYS A 487 -6.35 8.48 -7.99
CA CYS A 487 -5.44 8.47 -6.85
C CYS A 487 -6.14 8.83 -5.52
N ARG A 488 -7.47 8.87 -5.48
CA ARG A 488 -8.27 9.22 -4.30
C ARG A 488 -7.82 10.55 -3.66
N SER A 489 -7.56 11.54 -4.50
CA SER A 489 -7.08 12.88 -4.14
C SER A 489 -5.68 12.94 -3.50
N PHE A 490 -4.96 11.82 -3.39
CA PHE A 490 -3.60 11.81 -2.83
C PHE A 490 -2.53 12.43 -3.73
N GLY A 491 -2.79 12.55 -5.03
CA GLY A 491 -1.83 13.04 -6.03
C GLY A 491 -0.72 12.05 -6.39
N TYR A 492 -0.63 10.91 -5.66
CA TYR A 492 0.37 9.85 -5.87
C TYR A 492 -0.32 8.50 -6.05
N ARG A 493 0.34 7.60 -6.78
CA ARG A 493 -0.15 6.22 -6.99
C ARG A 493 1.02 5.26 -7.20
N GLY A 494 1.27 4.42 -6.22
CA GLY A 494 2.37 3.47 -6.20
C GLY A 494 3.69 4.13 -5.81
N ARG A 495 4.74 3.32 -5.82
CA ARG A 495 6.08 3.70 -5.41
C ARG A 495 7.09 3.34 -6.48
N VAL A 496 8.24 3.99 -6.46
CA VAL A 496 9.40 3.69 -7.29
C VAL A 496 10.65 3.70 -6.42
N GLY A 497 11.60 2.81 -6.72
CA GLY A 497 12.87 2.76 -6.00
C GLY A 497 13.80 3.92 -6.36
N ILE A 498 14.57 4.40 -5.39
CA ILE A 498 15.79 5.16 -5.59
C ILE A 498 16.96 4.38 -5.05
N TYR A 499 18.09 4.42 -5.74
CA TYR A 499 19.21 3.51 -5.55
C TYR A 499 20.53 4.24 -5.45
N GLU A 500 21.42 3.72 -4.58
CA GLU A 500 22.82 4.10 -4.44
C GLU A 500 23.62 2.80 -4.49
N LEU A 501 24.30 2.54 -5.62
CA LEU A 501 25.07 1.32 -5.84
C LEU A 501 26.57 1.64 -5.64
N LEU A 502 27.14 1.11 -4.58
CA LEU A 502 28.57 1.15 -4.30
C LEU A 502 29.19 -0.17 -4.76
N ILE A 503 30.12 -0.08 -5.71
CA ILE A 503 30.93 -1.21 -6.18
C ILE A 503 32.24 -1.24 -5.41
N ALA A 504 32.64 -2.40 -4.92
CA ALA A 504 33.87 -2.57 -4.16
C ALA A 504 35.12 -2.61 -5.09
N THR A 505 35.50 -1.45 -5.61
CA THR A 505 36.73 -1.27 -6.37
C THR A 505 37.97 -1.53 -5.50
N GLU A 506 39.14 -1.66 -6.10
CA GLU A 506 40.41 -1.84 -5.34
C GLU A 506 40.60 -0.76 -4.27
N ASN A 507 40.36 0.51 -4.61
CA ASN A 507 40.44 1.62 -3.68
C ASN A 507 39.43 1.50 -2.54
N ILE A 508 38.15 1.14 -2.83
CA ILE A 508 37.14 0.93 -1.80
C ILE A 508 37.50 -0.24 -0.89
N ARG A 509 38.03 -1.34 -1.45
CA ARG A 509 38.54 -2.49 -0.67
C ARG A 509 39.68 -2.10 0.25
N GLU A 510 40.63 -1.30 -0.22
CA GLU A 510 41.74 -0.80 0.58
C GLU A 510 41.24 0.08 1.75
N LEU A 511 40.31 1.02 1.47
CA LEU A 511 39.72 1.86 2.50
C LEU A 511 38.97 1.03 3.56
N ALA A 512 38.19 0.03 3.12
CA ALA A 512 37.48 -0.89 4.02
C ALA A 512 38.47 -1.72 4.86
N HIS A 513 39.53 -2.25 4.24
CA HIS A 513 40.58 -2.98 4.93
C HIS A 513 41.26 -2.16 6.05
N ASN A 514 41.52 -0.89 5.78
CA ASN A 514 42.14 0.05 6.72
C ASN A 514 41.18 0.62 7.76
N ARG A 515 39.91 0.12 7.84
CA ARG A 515 38.86 0.56 8.78
C ARG A 515 38.62 2.08 8.74
N VAL A 516 38.72 2.71 7.58
CA VAL A 516 38.39 4.13 7.47
C VAL A 516 36.90 4.37 7.68
N SER A 517 36.51 5.61 7.98
CA SER A 517 35.12 5.95 8.23
C SER A 517 34.23 5.70 7.00
N SER A 518 32.97 5.36 7.23
CA SER A 518 31.97 5.22 6.14
C SER A 518 31.84 6.49 5.30
N TRP A 519 32.13 7.66 5.89
CA TRP A 519 32.16 8.94 5.17
C TRP A 519 33.30 9.01 4.13
N GLU A 520 34.49 8.55 4.48
CA GLU A 520 35.63 8.51 3.55
C GLU A 520 35.39 7.50 2.42
N ILE A 521 34.85 6.32 2.75
CA ILE A 521 34.44 5.32 1.76
C ILE A 521 33.42 5.93 0.80
N LYS A 522 32.38 6.59 1.34
CA LYS A 522 31.35 7.25 0.51
C LYS A 522 31.95 8.34 -0.39
N LYS A 523 32.84 9.16 0.14
CA LYS A 523 33.51 10.22 -0.62
C LYS A 523 34.33 9.65 -1.78
N ALA A 524 35.06 8.58 -1.53
CA ALA A 524 35.82 7.88 -2.56
C ALA A 524 34.90 7.29 -3.63
N ALA A 525 33.84 6.60 -3.24
CA ALA A 525 32.86 6.02 -4.16
C ALA A 525 32.22 7.08 -5.04
N ILE A 526 31.84 8.25 -4.49
CA ILE A 526 31.31 9.38 -5.27
C ILE A 526 32.36 9.91 -6.26
N ALA A 527 33.62 10.00 -5.85
CA ALA A 527 34.71 10.42 -6.74
C ALA A 527 34.94 9.44 -7.90
N GLU A 528 34.62 8.15 -7.70
CA GLU A 528 34.64 7.09 -8.72
C GLU A 528 33.35 7.00 -9.56
N GLY A 529 32.39 7.89 -9.33
CA GLY A 529 31.18 8.00 -10.15
C GLY A 529 29.92 7.40 -9.52
N MET A 530 29.93 6.98 -8.26
CA MET A 530 28.74 6.51 -7.58
C MET A 530 27.71 7.65 -7.47
N ALA A 531 26.50 7.41 -7.96
CA ALA A 531 25.36 8.29 -7.71
C ALA A 531 24.77 7.98 -6.32
N THR A 532 24.51 9.02 -5.53
CA THR A 532 23.86 8.86 -4.22
C THR A 532 22.36 8.61 -4.37
N LEU A 533 21.68 8.14 -3.29
CA LEU A 533 20.23 8.03 -3.26
C LEU A 533 19.53 9.34 -3.69
N ARG A 534 20.12 10.46 -3.33
CA ARG A 534 19.58 11.78 -3.63
C ARG A 534 19.77 12.18 -5.09
N ASP A 535 20.92 11.85 -5.67
CA ASP A 535 21.20 12.08 -7.09
C ASP A 535 20.25 11.26 -7.98
N ASP A 536 20.07 9.96 -7.69
CA ASP A 536 19.08 9.12 -8.40
C ASP A 536 17.64 9.63 -8.19
N GLY A 537 17.36 10.15 -6.98
CA GLY A 537 16.09 10.83 -6.70
C GLY A 537 15.84 12.03 -7.60
N TRP A 538 16.85 12.89 -7.80
CA TRP A 538 16.73 14.05 -8.69
C TRP A 538 16.47 13.65 -10.16
N LEU A 539 17.08 12.59 -10.64
CA LEU A 539 16.78 12.04 -11.98
C LEU A 539 15.30 11.67 -12.11
N LYS A 540 14.70 11.09 -11.06
CA LYS A 540 13.28 10.75 -11.06
C LYS A 540 12.36 11.95 -10.95
N VAL A 541 12.79 13.02 -10.28
CA VAL A 541 12.06 14.30 -10.26
C VAL A 541 12.05 14.92 -11.65
N VAL A 542 13.19 15.00 -12.31
CA VAL A 542 13.30 15.58 -13.67
C VAL A 542 12.53 14.74 -14.71
N SER A 543 12.46 13.42 -14.53
CA SER A 543 11.63 12.54 -15.37
C SER A 543 10.12 12.62 -15.08
N GLY A 544 9.71 13.39 -14.07
CA GLY A 544 8.30 13.55 -13.68
C GLY A 544 7.69 12.31 -12.99
N MET A 545 8.52 11.45 -12.43
CA MET A 545 8.06 10.26 -11.69
C MET A 545 7.65 10.60 -10.26
N THR A 546 8.33 11.56 -9.62
CA THR A 546 8.08 11.99 -8.24
C THR A 546 8.28 13.49 -8.10
N THR A 547 8.17 14.01 -6.87
CA THR A 547 8.33 15.45 -6.58
C THR A 547 9.61 15.73 -5.80
N VAL A 548 10.02 17.01 -5.80
CA VAL A 548 11.14 17.53 -4.99
C VAL A 548 10.90 17.21 -3.51
N ASP A 549 9.70 17.48 -3.01
CA ASP A 549 9.34 17.25 -1.59
C ASP A 549 9.49 15.79 -1.16
N GLU A 550 9.13 14.83 -2.05
CA GLU A 550 9.30 13.41 -1.76
C GLU A 550 10.77 13.03 -1.59
N ILE A 551 11.65 13.55 -2.45
CA ILE A 551 13.09 13.27 -2.33
C ILE A 551 13.64 13.91 -1.05
N MET A 552 13.25 15.15 -0.74
CA MET A 552 13.67 15.83 0.49
C MET A 552 13.19 15.09 1.75
N ARG A 553 11.99 14.52 1.71
CA ARG A 553 11.41 13.75 2.83
C ARG A 553 12.18 12.45 3.12
N ILE A 554 12.68 11.78 2.07
CA ILE A 554 13.25 10.43 2.17
C ILE A 554 14.78 10.45 2.27
N THR A 555 15.43 11.47 1.72
CA THR A 555 16.90 11.56 1.66
C THR A 555 17.42 12.75 2.45
N LYS A 556 18.63 12.59 3.01
CA LYS A 556 19.39 13.72 3.58
C LYS A 556 20.30 14.30 2.51
N SER A 557 20.58 15.60 2.58
CA SER A 557 21.58 16.22 1.73
C SER A 557 22.98 15.81 2.16
N ASP A 558 23.77 15.25 1.26
CA ASP A 558 25.17 14.90 1.50
C ASP A 558 26.09 16.14 1.48
N ARG A 559 25.60 17.28 0.96
CA ARG A 559 26.36 18.55 0.86
C ARG A 559 26.26 19.45 2.10
N GLY A 560 25.40 19.13 3.06
CA GLY A 560 25.08 19.99 4.21
C GLY A 560 26.16 20.12 5.28
N PHE A 561 27.27 19.36 5.21
CA PHE A 561 28.38 19.42 6.17
C PHE A 561 29.68 20.01 5.60
N ALA A 562 29.67 20.50 4.39
CA ALA A 562 30.85 20.98 3.70
C ALA A 562 31.08 22.51 3.79
N LYS A 563 30.34 23.26 4.61
CA LYS A 563 30.62 24.69 4.88
C LYS A 563 30.11 25.12 6.26
N LYS A 564 30.99 25.15 7.22
CA LYS A 564 31.19 26.28 8.13
C LYS A 564 32.64 26.65 8.12
#